data_af8d239f827af2925e0758e61d4cb906
#
_entry.id   af8d239f827af2925e0758e61d4cb906
#
_cell.length_a   1.000
_cell.length_b   1.000
_cell.length_c   1.000
_cell.angle_alpha   90.00
_cell.angle_beta   90.00
_cell.angle_gamma   90.00
#
_symmetry.space_group_name_H-M   'P 1'
#
loop_
_entity.id
_entity.type
_entity.pdbx_description
1 polymer ?
#
loop_
_entity_poly.entity_id
_entity_poly.type
_entity_poly.pdbx_seq_one_letter_code
_entity_poly.pdbx_strand_id
1 'polypeptide(L)'
;QNAANPKGYSYYNYGSAKTHFINFSQIMIKEFNARKPGFEAICHGLLQVLLVYITREQHLSVISDTTLQISKECFVAKKYIDANYAKNITLDLLAEITHINKFYLSHSFTEYVGTSPINYLMETRLAASKELLLSSSRSIAEVASSTGFSSQSYFSQIFRKNTGMSPLQYRKLKQTDSKTMQDDSYYI
;
A
#
# COMPACT_ATOMS: atom_id res chain seq x y z
N GLN A 1 -6.62 -32.24 12.29
CA GLN A 1 -7.51 -31.45 13.16
C GLN A 1 -7.02 -30.02 13.13
N ASN A 2 -7.67 -29.17 12.32
CA ASN A 2 -7.42 -27.74 12.27
C ASN A 2 -8.03 -27.11 13.52
N ALA A 3 -7.21 -26.81 14.52
CA ALA A 3 -7.61 -25.94 15.61
C ALA A 3 -7.70 -24.51 15.04
N ALA A 4 -8.92 -24.00 14.88
CA ALA A 4 -9.17 -22.62 14.52
C ALA A 4 -8.57 -21.71 15.61
N ASN A 5 -7.55 -20.93 15.23
CA ASN A 5 -6.98 -19.93 16.13
C ASN A 5 -7.91 -18.72 16.16
N PRO A 6 -8.42 -18.28 17.32
CA PRO A 6 -9.33 -17.13 17.43
C PRO A 6 -8.72 -15.79 16.99
N LYS A 7 -7.43 -15.74 16.64
CA LYS A 7 -6.72 -14.54 16.15
C LYS A 7 -6.63 -14.46 14.64
N GLY A 8 -7.29 -15.34 13.87
CA GLY A 8 -7.35 -15.27 12.41
C GLY A 8 -6.04 -15.58 11.68
N TYR A 9 -5.00 -16.10 12.37
CA TYR A 9 -3.76 -16.52 11.72
C TYR A 9 -3.81 -18.01 11.42
N SER A 10 -3.52 -18.38 10.18
CA SER A 10 -3.32 -19.78 9.78
C SER A 10 -1.85 -20.13 9.97
N TYR A 11 -1.56 -21.04 10.89
CA TYR A 11 -0.22 -21.63 10.99
C TYR A 11 -0.14 -22.79 9.99
N TYR A 12 0.76 -22.67 9.06
CA TYR A 12 1.07 -23.78 8.15
C TYR A 12 2.18 -24.63 8.73
N ASN A 13 1.87 -25.89 9.03
CA ASN A 13 2.89 -26.86 9.38
C ASN A 13 3.44 -27.45 8.08
N TYR A 14 4.63 -27.02 7.70
CA TYR A 14 5.27 -27.41 6.42
C TYR A 14 5.75 -28.87 6.42
N GLY A 15 5.56 -29.67 7.49
CA GLY A 15 5.94 -31.07 7.54
C GLY A 15 7.34 -31.33 6.99
N SER A 16 7.47 -32.28 6.05
CA SER A 16 8.72 -32.60 5.34
C SER A 16 9.16 -31.49 4.37
N ALA A 17 8.26 -30.66 3.85
CA ALA A 17 8.59 -29.53 2.98
C ALA A 17 9.42 -28.44 3.67
N LYS A 18 9.38 -28.37 5.00
CA LYS A 18 10.17 -27.39 5.78
C LYS A 18 11.66 -27.45 5.44
N THR A 19 12.21 -28.65 5.33
CA THR A 19 13.62 -28.86 5.03
C THR A 19 13.95 -28.41 3.60
N HIS A 20 13.09 -28.74 2.63
CA HIS A 20 13.25 -28.30 1.24
C HIS A 20 13.14 -26.79 1.11
N PHE A 21 12.17 -26.18 1.79
CA PHE A 21 11.99 -24.73 1.81
C PHE A 21 13.25 -24.01 2.32
N ILE A 22 13.78 -24.44 3.46
CA ILE A 22 15.00 -23.84 4.04
C ILE A 22 16.17 -23.99 3.10
N ASN A 23 16.41 -25.18 2.54
CA ASN A 23 17.53 -25.47 1.67
C ASN A 23 17.46 -24.63 0.38
N PHE A 24 16.33 -24.58 -0.29
CA PHE A 24 16.16 -23.79 -1.52
C PHE A 24 16.29 -22.30 -1.26
N SER A 25 15.72 -21.80 -0.17
CA SER A 25 15.86 -20.39 0.21
C SER A 25 17.31 -20.01 0.50
N GLN A 26 18.07 -20.87 1.19
CA GLN A 26 19.49 -20.64 1.46
C GLN A 26 20.33 -20.60 0.18
N ILE A 27 20.05 -21.52 -0.76
CA ILE A 27 20.74 -21.53 -2.06
C ILE A 27 20.42 -20.26 -2.84
N MET A 28 19.14 -19.85 -2.90
CA MET A 28 18.74 -18.62 -3.59
C MET A 28 19.43 -17.38 -3.00
N ILE A 29 19.49 -17.25 -1.68
CA ILE A 29 20.17 -16.14 -1.00
C ILE A 29 21.67 -16.15 -1.34
N LYS A 30 22.31 -17.32 -1.35
CA LYS A 30 23.73 -17.47 -1.68
C LYS A 30 24.03 -17.08 -3.14
N GLU A 31 23.22 -17.55 -4.08
CA GLU A 31 23.35 -17.21 -5.50
C GLU A 31 23.09 -15.72 -5.75
N PHE A 32 22.05 -15.17 -5.13
CA PHE A 32 21.71 -13.76 -5.23
C PHE A 32 22.80 -12.85 -4.71
N ASN A 33 23.44 -13.21 -3.60
CA ASN A 33 24.56 -12.45 -3.02
C ASN A 33 25.84 -12.59 -3.83
N ALA A 34 26.10 -13.77 -4.41
CA ALA A 34 27.31 -14.03 -5.21
C ALA A 34 27.26 -13.39 -6.60
N ARG A 35 26.07 -13.15 -7.15
CA ARG A 35 25.83 -12.55 -8.48
C ARG A 35 26.67 -13.13 -9.62
N LYS A 36 26.96 -14.42 -9.58
CA LYS A 36 27.68 -15.10 -10.65
C LYS A 36 26.83 -15.15 -11.93
N PRO A 37 27.44 -15.22 -13.13
CA PRO A 37 26.68 -15.37 -14.37
C PRO A 37 25.65 -16.51 -14.28
N GLY A 38 24.41 -16.24 -14.61
CA GLY A 38 23.30 -17.21 -14.54
C GLY A 38 22.59 -17.30 -13.17
N PHE A 39 22.95 -16.51 -12.17
CA PHE A 39 22.30 -16.55 -10.84
C PHE A 39 20.77 -16.30 -10.92
N GLU A 40 20.31 -15.44 -11.82
CA GLU A 40 18.90 -15.15 -12.02
C GLU A 40 18.13 -16.40 -12.48
N ALA A 41 18.71 -17.15 -13.42
CA ALA A 41 18.11 -18.39 -13.91
C ALA A 41 18.03 -19.46 -12.81
N ILE A 42 19.08 -19.57 -11.98
CA ILE A 42 19.09 -20.49 -10.83
C ILE A 42 18.04 -20.08 -9.81
N CYS A 43 17.96 -18.80 -9.42
CA CYS A 43 16.97 -18.31 -8.49
C CYS A 43 15.53 -18.53 -9.00
N HIS A 44 15.29 -18.27 -10.29
CA HIS A 44 13.99 -18.49 -10.91
C HIS A 44 13.60 -19.97 -10.93
N GLY A 45 14.53 -20.85 -11.30
CA GLY A 45 14.29 -22.30 -11.28
C GLY A 45 14.00 -22.85 -9.88
N LEU A 46 14.78 -22.41 -8.87
CA LEU A 46 14.56 -22.80 -7.48
C LEU A 46 13.21 -22.31 -6.95
N LEU A 47 12.80 -21.10 -7.34
CA LEU A 47 11.49 -20.57 -6.97
C LEU A 47 10.35 -21.40 -7.59
N GLN A 48 10.48 -21.80 -8.85
CA GLN A 48 9.48 -22.67 -9.50
C GLN A 48 9.38 -24.04 -8.79
N VAL A 49 10.52 -24.66 -8.47
CA VAL A 49 10.55 -25.92 -7.73
C VAL A 49 9.90 -25.76 -6.36
N LEU A 50 10.21 -24.68 -5.63
CA LEU A 50 9.62 -24.36 -4.32
C LEU A 50 8.10 -24.23 -4.40
N LEU A 51 7.58 -23.53 -5.42
CA LEU A 51 6.15 -23.39 -5.65
C LEU A 51 5.47 -24.74 -5.88
N VAL A 52 6.11 -25.62 -6.66
CA VAL A 52 5.60 -26.99 -6.89
C VAL A 52 5.59 -27.81 -5.59
N TYR A 53 6.61 -27.72 -4.75
CA TYR A 53 6.61 -28.40 -3.44
C TYR A 53 5.49 -27.87 -2.54
N ILE A 54 5.33 -26.55 -2.46
CA ILE A 54 4.24 -25.93 -1.68
C ILE A 54 2.87 -26.40 -2.20
N THR A 55 2.67 -26.49 -3.50
CA THR A 55 1.40 -26.91 -4.08
C THR A 55 1.13 -28.40 -3.91
N ARG A 56 2.16 -29.25 -3.88
CA ARG A 56 2.01 -30.70 -3.71
C ARG A 56 1.74 -31.12 -2.28
N GLU A 57 2.45 -30.55 -1.31
CA GLU A 57 2.30 -30.93 0.12
C GLU A 57 1.10 -30.28 0.80
N GLN A 58 0.76 -29.13 0.37
CA GLN A 58 -0.55 -28.62 0.68
C GLN A 58 -1.48 -29.22 -0.38
N HIS A 59 -2.50 -29.95 0.06
CA HIS A 59 -3.75 -29.98 -0.67
C HIS A 59 -4.24 -28.52 -0.71
N LEU A 60 -3.51 -27.66 -1.46
CA LEU A 60 -3.93 -26.34 -1.88
C LEU A 60 -5.05 -26.50 -2.92
N SER A 61 -6.03 -27.32 -2.52
CA SER A 61 -7.35 -27.26 -3.09
C SER A 61 -8.00 -25.90 -2.81
N VAL A 62 -7.31 -25.02 -2.08
CA VAL A 62 -7.87 -23.70 -1.79
C VAL A 62 -6.75 -22.74 -1.28
N ILE A 63 -5.75 -22.37 -2.09
CA ILE A 63 -5.69 -20.94 -2.35
C ILE A 63 -6.84 -20.77 -3.32
N SER A 64 -8.00 -20.72 -2.72
CA SER A 64 -9.21 -20.69 -3.46
C SER A 64 -9.15 -19.48 -4.37
N ASP A 65 -9.77 -19.58 -5.52
CA ASP A 65 -10.19 -18.45 -6.34
C ASP A 65 -10.61 -17.24 -5.51
N THR A 66 -11.11 -17.45 -4.30
CA THR A 66 -11.49 -16.48 -3.31
C THR A 66 -10.35 -15.55 -2.85
N THR A 67 -9.16 -16.04 -2.49
CA THR A 67 -8.06 -15.15 -2.01
C THR A 67 -7.43 -14.36 -3.16
N LEU A 68 -7.31 -14.98 -4.34
CA LEU A 68 -6.89 -14.27 -5.55
C LEU A 68 -7.96 -13.28 -6.01
N GLN A 69 -9.23 -13.63 -5.88
CA GLN A 69 -10.35 -12.76 -6.18
C GLN A 69 -10.38 -11.56 -5.24
N ILE A 70 -10.26 -11.76 -3.93
CA ILE A 70 -10.22 -10.70 -2.91
C ILE A 70 -9.06 -9.75 -3.16
N SER A 71 -7.86 -10.27 -3.47
CA SER A 71 -6.70 -9.45 -3.80
C SER A 71 -6.94 -8.60 -5.05
N LYS A 72 -7.63 -9.13 -6.05
CA LYS A 72 -8.04 -8.38 -7.26
C LYS A 72 -9.02 -7.26 -6.90
N GLU A 73 -10.00 -7.52 -6.07
CA GLU A 73 -11.02 -6.54 -5.68
C GLU A 73 -10.46 -5.45 -4.77
N CYS A 74 -9.58 -5.80 -3.83
CA CYS A 74 -8.82 -4.81 -3.05
C CYS A 74 -7.93 -3.94 -3.96
N PHE A 75 -7.31 -4.53 -4.97
CA PHE A 75 -6.52 -3.81 -5.97
C PHE A 75 -7.40 -2.88 -6.83
N VAL A 76 -8.60 -3.32 -7.24
CA VAL A 76 -9.58 -2.48 -7.95
C VAL A 76 -10.00 -1.29 -7.08
N ALA A 77 -10.36 -1.54 -5.82
CA ALA A 77 -10.72 -0.48 -4.88
C ALA A 77 -9.58 0.53 -4.70
N LYS A 78 -8.35 0.04 -4.51
CA LYS A 78 -7.17 0.88 -4.38
C LYS A 78 -6.93 1.74 -5.61
N LYS A 79 -6.93 1.15 -6.81
CA LYS A 79 -6.80 1.89 -8.08
C LYS A 79 -7.90 2.93 -8.27
N TYR A 80 -9.13 2.60 -7.88
CA TYR A 80 -10.22 3.55 -7.96
C TYR A 80 -10.00 4.76 -7.05
N ILE A 81 -9.53 4.54 -5.81
CA ILE A 81 -9.17 5.62 -4.89
C ILE A 81 -8.06 6.46 -5.49
N ASP A 82 -6.97 5.87 -5.97
CA ASP A 82 -5.82 6.57 -6.54
C ASP A 82 -6.21 7.47 -7.72
N ALA A 83 -7.13 7.01 -8.56
CA ALA A 83 -7.60 7.75 -9.74
C ALA A 83 -8.70 8.79 -9.44
N ASN A 84 -9.42 8.67 -8.32
CA ASN A 84 -10.62 9.46 -8.06
C ASN A 84 -10.65 10.12 -6.68
N TYR A 85 -9.55 10.19 -5.96
CA TYR A 85 -9.48 10.65 -4.56
C TYR A 85 -10.15 12.00 -4.30
N ALA A 86 -10.19 12.88 -5.30
CA ALA A 86 -10.84 14.19 -5.20
C ALA A 86 -12.38 14.11 -5.19
N LYS A 87 -12.96 12.99 -5.63
CA LYS A 87 -14.42 12.78 -5.65
C LYS A 87 -14.92 12.30 -4.29
N ASN A 88 -16.25 12.35 -4.12
CA ASN A 88 -16.87 11.78 -2.92
C ASN A 88 -16.86 10.25 -2.98
N ILE A 89 -15.86 9.63 -2.34
CA ILE A 89 -15.73 8.18 -2.23
C ILE A 89 -16.21 7.73 -0.85
N THR A 90 -17.14 6.78 -0.85
CA THR A 90 -17.65 6.12 0.37
C THR A 90 -17.29 4.64 0.34
N LEU A 91 -17.34 3.99 1.50
CA LEU A 91 -17.14 2.54 1.58
C LEU A 91 -18.24 1.79 0.80
N ASP A 92 -19.46 2.31 0.78
CA ASP A 92 -20.57 1.71 0.02
C ASP A 92 -20.30 1.79 -1.50
N LEU A 93 -19.79 2.92 -2.01
CA LEU A 93 -19.38 3.05 -3.41
C LEU A 93 -18.26 2.05 -3.78
N LEU A 94 -17.27 1.89 -2.92
CA LEU A 94 -16.19 0.94 -3.17
C LEU A 94 -16.69 -0.50 -3.16
N ALA A 95 -17.63 -0.83 -2.26
CA ALA A 95 -18.29 -2.12 -2.19
C ALA A 95 -19.11 -2.42 -3.45
N GLU A 96 -19.81 -1.42 -3.98
CA GLU A 96 -20.55 -1.52 -5.24
C GLU A 96 -19.63 -1.79 -6.44
N ILE A 97 -18.53 -1.04 -6.55
CA ILE A 97 -17.54 -1.19 -7.65
C ILE A 97 -16.85 -2.55 -7.62
N THR A 98 -16.60 -3.07 -6.42
CA THR A 98 -15.90 -4.34 -6.24
C THR A 98 -16.86 -5.54 -6.16
N HIS A 99 -18.17 -5.31 -6.11
CA HIS A 99 -19.22 -6.33 -5.96
C HIS A 99 -19.06 -7.21 -4.71
N ILE A 100 -18.44 -6.68 -3.65
CA ILE A 100 -18.30 -7.39 -2.37
C ILE A 100 -18.91 -6.59 -1.22
N ASN A 101 -19.28 -7.31 -0.16
CA ASN A 101 -19.84 -6.69 1.03
C ASN A 101 -18.87 -5.67 1.65
N LYS A 102 -19.35 -4.50 2.06
CA LYS A 102 -18.51 -3.40 2.57
C LYS A 102 -17.71 -3.76 3.82
N PHE A 103 -18.23 -4.59 4.71
CA PHE A 103 -17.51 -5.02 5.91
C PHE A 103 -16.35 -5.95 5.54
N TYR A 104 -16.61 -6.84 4.60
CA TYR A 104 -15.63 -7.74 4.06
C TYR A 104 -14.53 -6.99 3.28
N LEU A 105 -14.92 -6.05 2.41
CA LEU A 105 -13.99 -5.16 1.71
C LEU A 105 -13.09 -4.42 2.71
N SER A 106 -13.68 -3.82 3.75
CA SER A 106 -12.91 -3.06 4.75
C SER A 106 -11.86 -3.92 5.46
N HIS A 107 -12.22 -5.16 5.82
CA HIS A 107 -11.32 -6.10 6.46
C HIS A 107 -10.20 -6.53 5.51
N SER A 108 -10.57 -7.05 4.34
CA SER A 108 -9.62 -7.57 3.35
C SER A 108 -8.70 -6.48 2.80
N PHE A 109 -9.21 -5.29 2.59
CA PHE A 109 -8.39 -4.13 2.17
C PHE A 109 -7.38 -3.76 3.25
N THR A 110 -7.77 -3.82 4.53
CA THR A 110 -6.84 -3.56 5.65
C THR A 110 -5.73 -4.62 5.71
N GLU A 111 -6.06 -5.88 5.48
CA GLU A 111 -5.05 -6.95 5.37
C GLU A 111 -4.14 -6.77 4.16
N TYR A 112 -4.69 -6.35 3.02
CA TYR A 112 -3.95 -6.22 1.76
C TYR A 112 -3.08 -4.95 1.71
N VAL A 113 -3.58 -3.80 2.19
CA VAL A 113 -2.95 -2.47 2.06
C VAL A 113 -2.29 -2.01 3.37
N GLY A 114 -2.67 -2.59 4.52
CA GLY A 114 -2.19 -2.21 5.84
C GLY A 114 -3.00 -1.11 6.53
N THR A 115 -3.99 -0.53 5.84
CA THR A 115 -4.88 0.51 6.38
C THR A 115 -6.28 0.38 5.79
N SER A 116 -7.30 0.95 6.45
CA SER A 116 -8.68 0.87 5.94
C SER A 116 -8.86 1.70 4.66
N PRO A 117 -9.84 1.36 3.78
CA PRO A 117 -10.09 2.09 2.53
C PRO A 117 -10.25 3.59 2.71
N ILE A 118 -10.98 4.01 3.76
CA ILE A 118 -11.24 5.44 4.03
C ILE A 118 -10.00 6.14 4.59
N ASN A 119 -9.20 5.47 5.40
CA ASN A 119 -7.91 6.01 5.84
C ASN A 119 -6.94 6.14 4.66
N TYR A 120 -6.88 5.14 3.79
CA TYR A 120 -6.08 5.18 2.57
C TYR A 120 -6.48 6.35 1.66
N LEU A 121 -7.78 6.58 1.47
CA LEU A 121 -8.31 7.76 0.76
C LEU A 121 -7.82 9.06 1.39
N MET A 122 -7.88 9.15 2.71
CA MET A 122 -7.46 10.34 3.44
C MET A 122 -5.94 10.59 3.28
N GLU A 123 -5.12 9.56 3.37
CA GLU A 123 -3.67 9.63 3.16
C GLU A 123 -3.34 10.06 1.72
N THR A 124 -4.05 9.54 0.73
CA THR A 124 -3.91 9.92 -0.69
C THR A 124 -4.25 11.40 -0.91
N ARG A 125 -5.35 11.88 -0.32
CA ARG A 125 -5.73 13.30 -0.37
C ARG A 125 -4.69 14.20 0.28
N LEU A 126 -4.15 13.79 1.42
CA LEU A 126 -3.10 14.53 2.12
C LEU A 126 -1.80 14.59 1.31
N ALA A 127 -1.41 13.49 0.67
CA ALA A 127 -0.25 13.45 -0.20
C ALA A 127 -0.40 14.44 -1.37
N ALA A 128 -1.52 14.38 -2.09
CA ALA A 128 -1.83 15.30 -3.17
C ALA A 128 -1.91 16.76 -2.71
N SER A 129 -2.45 17.01 -1.51
CA SER A 129 -2.51 18.38 -0.95
C SER A 129 -1.13 18.94 -0.62
N LYS A 130 -0.21 18.11 -0.13
CA LYS A 130 1.19 18.52 0.12
C LYS A 130 1.87 18.96 -1.19
N GLU A 131 1.70 18.20 -2.26
CA GLU A 131 2.22 18.56 -3.58
C GLU A 131 1.66 19.89 -4.10
N LEU A 132 0.32 20.08 -4.01
CA LEU A 132 -0.32 21.32 -4.44
C LEU A 132 0.09 22.54 -3.59
N LEU A 133 0.30 22.36 -2.29
CA LEU A 133 0.78 23.43 -1.41
C LEU A 133 2.17 23.92 -1.79
N LEU A 134 3.02 23.03 -2.32
CA LEU A 134 4.40 23.34 -2.72
C LEU A 134 4.50 23.84 -4.17
N SER A 135 3.71 23.26 -5.07
CA SER A 135 3.82 23.50 -6.52
C SER A 135 2.91 24.61 -7.05
N SER A 136 1.99 25.15 -6.23
CA SER A 136 1.02 26.14 -6.70
C SER A 136 0.80 27.29 -5.71
N SER A 137 0.33 28.42 -6.25
CA SER A 137 -0.11 29.59 -5.47
C SER A 137 -1.59 29.54 -5.05
N ARG A 138 -2.29 28.41 -5.24
CA ARG A 138 -3.70 28.23 -4.87
C ARG A 138 -3.93 28.55 -3.41
N SER A 139 -5.08 29.14 -3.10
CA SER A 139 -5.51 29.35 -1.71
C SER A 139 -5.67 28.01 -0.97
N ILE A 140 -5.63 28.05 0.36
CA ILE A 140 -5.83 26.84 1.18
C ILE A 140 -7.22 26.22 0.93
N ALA A 141 -8.22 27.08 0.66
CA ALA A 141 -9.57 26.62 0.31
C ALA A 141 -9.61 25.89 -1.04
N GLU A 142 -8.92 26.39 -2.03
CA GLU A 142 -8.82 25.74 -3.36
C GLU A 142 -8.05 24.43 -3.30
N VAL A 143 -6.97 24.37 -2.52
CA VAL A 143 -6.25 23.09 -2.28
C VAL A 143 -7.18 22.08 -1.61
N ALA A 144 -7.90 22.48 -0.57
CA ALA A 144 -8.84 21.60 0.13
C ALA A 144 -9.90 21.04 -0.84
N SER A 145 -10.56 21.90 -1.61
CA SER A 145 -11.61 21.51 -2.55
C SER A 145 -11.07 20.62 -3.69
N SER A 146 -9.93 20.97 -4.27
CA SER A 146 -9.34 20.20 -5.39
C SER A 146 -8.79 18.84 -4.96
N THR A 147 -8.53 18.63 -3.66
CA THR A 147 -8.12 17.34 -3.11
C THR A 147 -9.25 16.56 -2.45
N GLY A 148 -10.50 17.02 -2.57
CA GLY A 148 -11.70 16.28 -2.16
C GLY A 148 -12.07 16.44 -0.67
N PHE A 149 -11.54 17.43 0.04
CA PHE A 149 -12.00 17.74 1.38
C PHE A 149 -13.30 18.57 1.33
N SER A 150 -14.23 18.26 2.22
CA SER A 150 -15.55 18.91 2.29
C SER A 150 -15.49 20.37 2.73
N SER A 151 -14.45 20.78 3.45
CA SER A 151 -14.23 22.16 3.88
C SER A 151 -12.78 22.44 4.17
N GLN A 152 -12.39 23.72 4.05
CA GLN A 152 -11.05 24.20 4.43
C GLN A 152 -10.75 23.94 5.91
N SER A 153 -11.74 24.09 6.79
CA SER A 153 -11.55 23.90 8.24
C SER A 153 -11.23 22.45 8.56
N TYR A 154 -11.99 21.51 7.99
CA TYR A 154 -11.74 20.08 8.15
C TYR A 154 -10.39 19.68 7.57
N PHE A 155 -10.07 20.15 6.39
CA PHE A 155 -8.74 19.96 5.78
C PHE A 155 -7.63 20.41 6.71
N SER A 156 -7.70 21.64 7.23
CA SER A 156 -6.66 22.21 8.08
C SER A 156 -6.45 21.43 9.38
N GLN A 157 -7.53 20.92 9.98
CA GLN A 157 -7.48 20.06 11.17
C GLN A 157 -6.77 18.73 10.87
N ILE A 158 -7.20 18.05 9.81
CA ILE A 158 -6.62 16.74 9.42
C ILE A 158 -5.17 16.91 9.01
N PHE A 159 -4.86 17.94 8.23
CA PHE A 159 -3.50 18.23 7.78
C PHE A 159 -2.56 18.49 8.99
N ARG A 160 -3.00 19.32 9.95
CA ARG A 160 -2.23 19.60 11.16
C ARG A 160 -2.04 18.34 12.02
N LYS A 161 -3.07 17.51 12.16
CA LYS A 161 -2.99 16.24 12.89
C LYS A 161 -1.93 15.30 12.29
N ASN A 162 -1.80 15.28 10.96
CA ASN A 162 -0.90 14.37 10.26
C ASN A 162 0.52 14.92 10.06
N THR A 163 0.71 16.25 10.01
CA THR A 163 2.00 16.89 9.70
C THR A 163 2.59 17.65 10.85
N GLY A 164 1.85 17.85 11.94
CA GLY A 164 2.23 18.68 13.10
C GLY A 164 2.05 20.18 12.87
N MET A 165 1.77 20.65 11.64
CA MET A 165 1.69 22.07 11.30
C MET A 165 0.48 22.38 10.40
N SER A 166 0.06 23.67 10.38
CA SER A 166 -1.01 24.09 9.49
C SER A 166 -0.57 24.07 8.00
N PRO A 167 -1.52 23.93 7.04
CA PRO A 167 -1.19 24.00 5.62
C PRO A 167 -0.42 25.26 5.22
N LEU A 168 -0.75 26.41 5.80
CA LEU A 168 -0.06 27.67 5.54
C LEU A 168 1.37 27.67 6.06
N GLN A 169 1.60 27.14 7.27
CA GLN A 169 2.95 26.99 7.83
C GLN A 169 3.79 26.02 6.97
N TYR A 170 3.19 24.89 6.54
CA TYR A 170 3.85 23.92 5.67
C TYR A 170 4.32 24.55 4.36
N ARG A 171 3.47 25.35 3.71
CA ARG A 171 3.82 26.10 2.48
C ARG A 171 4.99 27.05 2.72
N LYS A 172 4.95 27.85 3.79
CA LYS A 172 6.00 28.86 4.08
C LYS A 172 7.36 28.24 4.36
N LEU A 173 7.42 27.20 5.20
CA LEU A 173 8.68 26.52 5.52
C LEU A 173 9.40 26.00 4.29
N LYS A 174 8.66 25.34 3.42
CA LYS A 174 9.25 24.77 2.20
C LYS A 174 9.65 25.82 1.14
N GLN A 175 8.98 26.96 1.11
CA GLN A 175 9.40 28.10 0.26
C GLN A 175 10.70 28.75 0.76
N THR A 176 10.96 28.73 2.05
CA THR A 176 12.19 29.25 2.66
C THR A 176 13.36 28.31 2.39
N ASP A 177 13.18 27.00 2.53
CA ASP A 177 14.21 25.98 2.23
C ASP A 177 14.68 26.06 0.75
N SER A 178 13.74 26.31 -0.17
CA SER A 178 14.06 26.44 -1.60
C SER A 178 14.84 27.71 -1.95
N LYS A 179 14.66 28.80 -1.22
CA LYS A 179 15.41 30.06 -1.42
C LYS A 179 16.83 29.98 -0.89
N THR A 180 17.00 29.32 0.26
CA THR A 180 18.33 29.17 0.89
C THR A 180 19.26 28.32 0.03
N MET A 181 18.75 27.28 -0.65
CA MET A 181 19.53 26.45 -1.58
C MET A 181 19.93 27.16 -2.89
N GLN A 182 19.24 28.22 -3.30
CA GLN A 182 19.59 29.00 -4.47
C GLN A 182 20.66 30.07 -4.19
N ASP A 183 20.74 30.60 -2.97
CA ASP A 183 21.74 31.61 -2.61
C ASP A 183 23.13 31.01 -2.41
N ASP A 184 23.26 29.75 -1.98
CA ASP A 184 24.55 29.09 -1.81
C ASP A 184 25.23 28.66 -3.13
N SER A 185 24.55 28.77 -4.28
CA SER A 185 25.11 28.44 -5.58
C SER A 185 25.85 29.59 -6.27
N TYR A 186 25.92 30.78 -5.68
CA TYR A 186 26.61 31.95 -6.22
C TYR A 186 28.01 32.19 -5.67
N TYR A 187 28.53 31.30 -4.80
CA TYR A 187 29.87 31.40 -4.22
C TYR A 187 30.77 30.21 -4.54
N ILE A 188 30.80 29.78 -5.81
CA ILE A 188 31.88 28.91 -6.32
C ILE A 188 32.41 29.49 -7.64
#